data_019b5000cbcf2c900a38a59a84e41cd1
#
_entry.id   019b5000cbcf2c900a38a59a84e41cd1
#
_cell.length_a   1.000
_cell.length_b   1.000
_cell.length_c   1.000
_cell.angle_alpha   90.00
_cell.angle_beta   90.00
_cell.angle_gamma   90.00
#
_symmetry.space_group_name_H-M   'P 1'
#
loop_
_entity.id
_entity.type
_entity.pdbx_description
1 polymer ?
#
loop_
_entity_poly.entity_id
_entity_poly.type
_entity_poly.pdbx_seq_one_letter_code
_entity_poly.pdbx_strand_id
1 'polypeptide(L)'
;MKKLLTVLLALAMLFGAVSCSKKAKKSGKTWIVATDTAFRPFEYTNEKNQFVGIDVDLLAAVAEDQGFNYDLQSLGWDGGVAAVQVGQADALIAGATIKQERIDSGWIFSDGYYNATQTFVVAKDSSIEKFEDLKGKSVAVKNGAAGMDFANSLKDKYGYKVTVFEDSPTMYQDVVLGNSDACVEDTPIIASNIKEAKLPLKIPAGMESEGAPYGFAIMNAKNQELLDMFNKGLANIRANGTYQKILDKYLK
;
A
#
# COMPACT_ATOMS: atom_id res chain seq x y z
N MET A 1 -65.97 3.87 53.84
CA MET A 1 -66.45 3.72 52.46
C MET A 1 -65.41 4.31 51.56
N LYS A 2 -64.47 3.56 51.24
CA LYS A 2 -64.13 3.01 49.90
C LYS A 2 -64.14 4.08 48.80
N LYS A 3 -62.99 4.57 48.43
CA LYS A 3 -62.69 4.92 47.04
C LYS A 3 -61.25 4.49 46.74
N LEU A 4 -61.16 3.45 45.93
CA LEU A 4 -59.97 2.88 45.31
C LEU A 4 -59.44 3.87 44.29
N LEU A 5 -58.29 4.38 44.53
CA LEU A 5 -57.60 5.22 43.54
C LEU A 5 -56.67 4.33 42.68
N THR A 6 -57.11 4.03 41.48
CA THR A 6 -56.36 3.28 40.50
C THR A 6 -55.34 4.21 39.89
N VAL A 7 -54.08 4.05 40.30
CA VAL A 7 -52.95 4.75 39.61
C VAL A 7 -52.54 3.89 38.43
N LEU A 8 -52.88 4.36 37.25
CA LEU A 8 -52.34 3.81 35.96
C LEU A 8 -50.88 4.24 35.85
N LEU A 9 -49.98 3.31 36.06
CA LEU A 9 -48.57 3.48 35.81
C LEU A 9 -48.35 3.27 34.31
N ALA A 10 -48.27 4.37 33.53
CA ALA A 10 -47.82 4.34 32.13
C ALA A 10 -46.32 4.08 32.11
N LEU A 11 -45.95 2.80 31.98
CA LEU A 11 -44.55 2.40 31.77
C LEU A 11 -44.19 2.69 30.30
N ALA A 12 -43.58 3.86 30.08
CA ALA A 12 -42.99 4.18 28.81
C ALA A 12 -41.81 3.23 28.57
N MET A 13 -42.01 2.21 27.75
CA MET A 13 -40.95 1.37 27.21
C MET A 13 -40.13 2.21 26.24
N LEU A 14 -39.06 2.79 26.76
CA LEU A 14 -37.91 3.23 25.93
C LEU A 14 -37.29 1.97 25.37
N PHE A 15 -37.72 1.55 24.18
CA PHE A 15 -36.96 0.66 23.36
C PHE A 15 -35.69 1.41 22.91
N GLY A 16 -34.68 1.35 23.75
CA GLY A 16 -33.30 1.62 23.32
C GLY A 16 -32.97 0.63 22.21
N ALA A 17 -32.94 1.10 20.98
CA ALA A 17 -32.36 0.35 19.88
C ALA A 17 -30.88 0.13 20.22
N VAL A 18 -30.57 -0.94 20.94
CA VAL A 18 -29.23 -1.49 20.99
C VAL A 18 -28.94 -1.98 19.58
N SER A 19 -28.31 -1.13 18.82
CA SER A 19 -27.67 -1.52 17.55
C SER A 19 -26.55 -2.51 17.93
N CYS A 20 -26.93 -3.78 18.08
CA CYS A 20 -25.97 -4.86 18.05
C CYS A 20 -25.36 -4.86 16.65
N SER A 21 -24.22 -4.21 16.47
CA SER A 21 -23.36 -4.50 15.35
C SER A 21 -23.01 -5.99 15.46
N LYS A 22 -23.71 -6.81 14.69
CA LYS A 22 -23.37 -8.22 14.57
C LYS A 22 -21.95 -8.23 13.99
N LYS A 23 -20.95 -8.51 14.84
CA LYS A 23 -19.61 -8.87 14.34
C LYS A 23 -19.82 -9.98 13.32
N ALA A 24 -19.41 -9.73 12.08
CA ALA A 24 -19.50 -10.72 11.02
C ALA A 24 -18.82 -12.00 11.52
N LYS A 25 -19.49 -13.16 11.34
CA LYS A 25 -18.93 -14.45 11.75
C LYS A 25 -17.75 -14.70 10.83
N LYS A 26 -16.52 -14.72 11.38
CA LYS A 26 -15.31 -14.98 10.58
C LYS A 26 -15.47 -16.29 9.81
N SER A 27 -15.21 -16.26 8.51
CA SER A 27 -15.18 -17.45 7.64
C SER A 27 -14.18 -18.47 8.20
N GLY A 28 -14.44 -19.77 8.05
CA GLY A 28 -13.53 -20.81 8.49
C GLY A 28 -12.24 -20.89 7.66
N LYS A 29 -12.18 -20.25 6.48
CA LYS A 29 -10.98 -20.18 5.63
C LYS A 29 -10.08 -19.04 6.11
N THR A 30 -8.78 -19.30 6.17
CA THR A 30 -7.74 -18.29 6.36
C THR A 30 -7.08 -18.03 5.00
N TRP A 31 -7.16 -16.78 4.52
CA TRP A 31 -6.56 -16.36 3.27
C TRP A 31 -5.08 -16.02 3.48
N ILE A 32 -4.22 -16.46 2.59
CA ILE A 32 -2.79 -16.11 2.63
C ILE A 32 -2.61 -14.86 1.76
N VAL A 33 -2.16 -13.76 2.38
CA VAL A 33 -1.92 -12.49 1.70
C VAL A 33 -0.43 -12.17 1.77
N ALA A 34 0.21 -12.03 0.61
CA ALA A 34 1.60 -11.64 0.53
C ALA A 34 1.75 -10.11 0.59
N THR A 35 2.89 -9.65 1.13
CA THR A 35 3.25 -8.23 1.18
C THR A 35 4.77 -8.05 1.06
N ASP A 36 5.23 -6.81 0.81
CA ASP A 36 6.65 -6.47 0.81
C ASP A 36 7.22 -6.45 2.26
N THR A 37 8.52 -6.30 2.39
CA THR A 37 9.21 -6.29 3.70
C THR A 37 9.54 -4.90 4.19
N ALA A 38 9.76 -3.94 3.29
CA ALA A 38 10.33 -2.64 3.62
C ALA A 38 9.86 -1.51 2.67
N PHE A 39 8.57 -1.21 2.72
CA PHE A 39 7.92 -0.21 1.87
C PHE A 39 7.18 0.85 2.70
N ARG A 40 7.92 1.52 3.62
CA ARG A 40 7.39 2.58 4.50
C ARG A 40 6.80 3.75 3.67
N PRO A 41 5.58 4.25 3.98
CA PRO A 41 4.76 3.98 5.18
C PRO A 41 3.70 2.88 5.01
N PHE A 42 3.71 2.08 3.93
CA PHE A 42 2.66 1.10 3.63
C PHE A 42 2.85 -0.22 4.38
N GLU A 43 4.05 -0.82 4.34
CA GLU A 43 4.42 -1.99 5.14
C GLU A 43 5.91 -1.94 5.50
N TYR A 44 6.20 -2.11 6.78
CA TYR A 44 7.58 -2.09 7.29
C TYR A 44 7.64 -2.56 8.75
N THR A 45 8.82 -2.94 9.19
CA THR A 45 9.09 -3.19 10.60
C THR A 45 9.50 -1.90 11.31
N ASN A 46 8.77 -1.53 12.37
CA ASN A 46 9.06 -0.33 13.15
C ASN A 46 10.17 -0.56 14.19
N GLU A 47 10.57 0.49 14.92
CA GLU A 47 11.61 0.43 15.95
C GLU A 47 11.30 -0.52 17.13
N LYS A 48 10.02 -0.87 17.31
CA LYS A 48 9.56 -1.85 18.31
C LYS A 48 9.51 -3.27 17.76
N ASN A 49 10.11 -3.51 16.60
CA ASN A 49 10.09 -4.78 15.88
C ASN A 49 8.68 -5.31 15.57
N GLN A 50 7.74 -4.40 15.29
CA GLN A 50 6.37 -4.71 14.88
C GLN A 50 6.22 -4.43 13.39
N PHE A 51 5.58 -5.34 12.67
CA PHE A 51 5.22 -5.14 11.26
C PHE A 51 3.96 -4.29 11.19
N VAL A 52 4.08 -3.11 10.59
CA VAL A 52 3.06 -2.05 10.60
C VAL A 52 3.04 -1.31 9.26
N GLY A 53 2.00 -0.51 9.03
CA GLY A 53 1.89 0.34 7.86
C GLY A 53 0.46 0.51 7.39
N ILE A 54 0.27 1.33 6.36
CA ILE A 54 -1.04 1.62 5.79
C ILE A 54 -1.68 0.33 5.26
N ASP A 55 -0.94 -0.49 4.51
CA ASP A 55 -1.44 -1.73 3.92
C ASP A 55 -1.80 -2.76 4.99
N VAL A 56 -0.98 -2.83 6.06
CA VAL A 56 -1.22 -3.72 7.20
C VAL A 56 -2.51 -3.35 7.92
N ASP A 57 -2.68 -2.07 8.27
CA ASP A 57 -3.85 -1.59 8.99
C ASP A 57 -5.10 -1.59 8.08
N LEU A 58 -4.95 -1.32 6.78
CA LEU A 58 -6.03 -1.35 5.80
C LEU A 58 -6.58 -2.78 5.66
N LEU A 59 -5.71 -3.76 5.46
CA LEU A 59 -6.11 -5.17 5.38
C LEU A 59 -6.80 -5.63 6.65
N ALA A 60 -6.27 -5.25 7.82
CA ALA A 60 -6.87 -5.59 9.12
C ALA A 60 -8.28 -5.00 9.26
N ALA A 61 -8.47 -3.73 8.91
CA ALA A 61 -9.77 -3.05 8.98
C ALA A 61 -10.79 -3.66 8.00
N VAL A 62 -10.37 -3.96 6.78
CA VAL A 62 -11.21 -4.64 5.78
C VAL A 62 -11.58 -6.04 6.23
N ALA A 63 -10.63 -6.82 6.76
CA ALA A 63 -10.89 -8.16 7.25
C ALA A 63 -11.83 -8.18 8.48
N GLU A 64 -11.75 -7.18 9.36
CA GLU A 64 -12.69 -7.03 10.47
C GLU A 64 -14.09 -6.68 9.97
N ASP A 65 -14.22 -5.75 9.02
CA ASP A 65 -15.50 -5.32 8.44
C ASP A 65 -16.22 -6.46 7.72
N GLN A 66 -15.48 -7.24 6.91
CA GLN A 66 -16.04 -8.33 6.11
C GLN A 66 -16.05 -9.70 6.81
N GLY A 67 -15.39 -9.83 7.97
CA GLY A 67 -15.42 -11.04 8.79
C GLY A 67 -14.62 -12.21 8.23
N PHE A 68 -13.52 -11.98 7.52
CA PHE A 68 -12.62 -13.04 7.07
C PHE A 68 -11.34 -13.13 7.90
N ASN A 69 -10.69 -14.30 7.89
CA ASN A 69 -9.38 -14.50 8.48
C ASN A 69 -8.31 -14.39 7.38
N TYR A 70 -7.14 -13.88 7.74
CA TYR A 70 -5.98 -13.84 6.86
C TYR A 70 -4.70 -14.14 7.61
N ASP A 71 -3.68 -14.58 6.88
CA ASP A 71 -2.28 -14.68 7.28
C ASP A 71 -1.47 -13.78 6.36
N LEU A 72 -0.90 -12.68 6.92
CA LEU A 72 -0.13 -11.72 6.17
C LEU A 72 1.34 -12.13 6.18
N GLN A 73 1.88 -12.50 5.02
CA GLN A 73 3.24 -12.98 4.85
C GLN A 73 4.13 -11.93 4.18
N SER A 74 5.12 -11.45 4.93
CA SER A 74 6.12 -10.50 4.44
C SER A 74 7.21 -11.26 3.68
N LEU A 75 7.11 -11.26 2.34
CA LEU A 75 7.94 -12.08 1.44
C LEU A 75 8.89 -11.26 0.55
N GLY A 76 8.87 -9.93 0.68
CA GLY A 76 9.48 -9.04 -0.30
C GLY A 76 8.64 -8.92 -1.58
N TRP A 77 8.92 -7.91 -2.41
CA TRP A 77 8.15 -7.66 -3.62
C TRP A 77 8.17 -8.85 -4.59
N ASP A 78 9.35 -9.29 -5.04
CA ASP A 78 9.48 -10.38 -6.01
C ASP A 78 8.97 -11.71 -5.45
N GLY A 79 9.27 -12.01 -4.19
CA GLY A 79 8.78 -13.20 -3.50
C GLY A 79 7.26 -13.20 -3.34
N GLY A 80 6.66 -12.06 -2.99
CA GLY A 80 5.21 -11.89 -2.87
C GLY A 80 4.49 -12.08 -4.21
N VAL A 81 4.98 -11.44 -5.27
CA VAL A 81 4.45 -11.62 -6.63
C VAL A 81 4.53 -13.08 -7.06
N ALA A 82 5.70 -13.72 -6.91
CA ALA A 82 5.89 -15.12 -7.27
C ALA A 82 4.95 -16.05 -6.48
N ALA A 83 4.78 -15.83 -5.17
CA ALA A 83 3.90 -16.64 -4.34
C ALA A 83 2.44 -16.59 -4.80
N VAL A 84 1.94 -15.40 -5.20
CA VAL A 84 0.57 -15.27 -5.73
C VAL A 84 0.45 -15.90 -7.12
N GLN A 85 1.44 -15.73 -7.99
CA GLN A 85 1.44 -16.32 -9.33
C GLN A 85 1.36 -17.84 -9.32
N VAL A 86 2.09 -18.49 -8.40
CA VAL A 86 2.07 -19.97 -8.29
C VAL A 86 0.99 -20.48 -7.34
N GLY A 87 0.20 -19.61 -6.73
CA GLY A 87 -0.91 -19.98 -5.84
C GLY A 87 -0.48 -20.42 -4.44
N GLN A 88 0.70 -20.07 -4.00
CA GLN A 88 1.16 -20.20 -2.60
C GLN A 88 0.58 -19.12 -1.70
N ALA A 89 0.30 -17.94 -2.24
CA ALA A 89 -0.52 -16.92 -1.62
C ALA A 89 -1.79 -16.69 -2.45
N ASP A 90 -2.85 -16.24 -1.78
CA ASP A 90 -4.15 -15.97 -2.43
C ASP A 90 -4.20 -14.58 -3.04
N ALA A 91 -3.48 -13.60 -2.46
CA ALA A 91 -3.48 -12.21 -2.88
C ALA A 91 -2.20 -11.47 -2.49
N LEU A 92 -2.02 -10.26 -3.03
CA LEU A 92 -0.93 -9.34 -2.74
C LEU A 92 -1.50 -7.97 -2.29
N ILE A 93 -0.94 -7.43 -1.20
CA ILE A 93 -1.09 -6.03 -0.80
C ILE A 93 0.31 -5.47 -0.50
N ALA A 94 0.83 -4.59 -1.34
CA ALA A 94 2.21 -4.14 -1.27
C ALA A 94 2.43 -2.84 -2.08
N GLY A 95 1.56 -1.84 -1.94
CA GLY A 95 1.62 -0.64 -2.76
C GLY A 95 1.60 -0.95 -4.27
N ALA A 96 0.91 -2.01 -4.67
CA ALA A 96 0.95 -2.50 -6.04
C ALA A 96 0.20 -1.57 -6.99
N THR A 97 0.92 -0.80 -7.80
CA THR A 97 0.33 0.13 -8.78
C THR A 97 -0.54 -0.62 -9.79
N ILE A 98 -1.77 -0.17 -9.96
CA ILE A 98 -2.68 -0.64 -11.02
C ILE A 98 -2.18 -0.06 -12.35
N LYS A 99 -1.71 -0.93 -13.24
CA LYS A 99 -1.25 -0.56 -14.58
C LYS A 99 -1.65 -1.61 -15.61
N GLN A 100 -1.81 -1.19 -16.86
CA GLN A 100 -2.34 -2.04 -17.91
C GLN A 100 -1.49 -3.28 -18.15
N GLU A 101 -0.16 -3.18 -18.11
CA GLU A 101 0.75 -4.30 -18.33
C GLU A 101 0.56 -5.41 -17.28
N ARG A 102 0.24 -5.06 -16.03
CA ARG A 102 -0.07 -6.03 -14.99
C ARG A 102 -1.42 -6.70 -15.25
N ILE A 103 -2.43 -5.94 -15.64
CA ILE A 103 -3.75 -6.47 -16.01
C ILE A 103 -3.62 -7.43 -17.19
N ASP A 104 -2.89 -7.05 -18.23
CA ASP A 104 -2.65 -7.88 -19.42
C ASP A 104 -1.87 -9.16 -19.09
N SER A 105 -1.04 -9.13 -18.04
CA SER A 105 -0.32 -10.30 -17.52
C SER A 105 -1.12 -11.15 -16.54
N GLY A 106 -2.41 -10.87 -16.37
CA GLY A 106 -3.34 -11.68 -15.60
C GLY A 106 -3.57 -11.26 -14.15
N TRP A 107 -3.11 -10.06 -13.75
CA TRP A 107 -3.46 -9.51 -12.46
C TRP A 107 -4.90 -8.99 -12.45
N ILE A 108 -5.61 -9.25 -11.37
CA ILE A 108 -6.96 -8.75 -11.14
C ILE A 108 -6.91 -7.87 -9.90
N PHE A 109 -7.19 -6.59 -10.07
CA PHE A 109 -7.06 -5.60 -9.01
C PHE A 109 -8.40 -5.26 -8.36
N SER A 110 -8.32 -4.85 -7.11
CA SER A 110 -9.38 -4.14 -6.40
C SER A 110 -9.58 -2.72 -6.96
N ASP A 111 -10.58 -2.02 -6.45
CA ASP A 111 -10.62 -0.57 -6.51
C ASP A 111 -9.32 0.01 -5.93
N GLY A 112 -8.82 1.09 -6.54
CA GLY A 112 -7.60 1.74 -6.06
C GLY A 112 -7.78 2.28 -4.63
N TYR A 113 -6.81 2.02 -3.74
CA TYR A 113 -6.90 2.49 -2.37
C TYR A 113 -6.01 3.71 -2.06
N TYR A 114 -4.97 3.99 -2.85
CA TYR A 114 -4.09 5.13 -2.68
C TYR A 114 -3.51 5.57 -4.03
N ASN A 115 -3.41 6.87 -4.31
CA ASN A 115 -2.74 7.36 -5.53
C ASN A 115 -1.29 7.72 -5.23
N ALA A 116 -0.36 7.22 -6.04
CA ALA A 116 1.07 7.52 -5.94
C ALA A 116 1.65 7.91 -7.31
N THR A 117 2.63 8.82 -7.29
CA THR A 117 3.51 9.11 -8.42
C THR A 117 4.83 8.38 -8.21
N GLN A 118 5.60 8.14 -9.27
CA GLN A 118 7.01 7.76 -9.20
C GLN A 118 7.86 9.00 -9.41
N THR A 119 8.93 9.15 -8.65
CA THR A 119 9.83 10.31 -8.74
C THR A 119 11.29 9.91 -8.79
N PHE A 120 12.09 10.72 -9.48
CA PHE A 120 13.53 10.62 -9.37
C PHE A 120 14.00 11.17 -8.02
N VAL A 121 15.02 10.55 -7.49
CA VAL A 121 15.60 10.83 -6.17
C VAL A 121 17.10 10.86 -6.32
N VAL A 122 17.75 11.83 -5.71
CA VAL A 122 19.20 12.01 -5.81
C VAL A 122 19.81 12.25 -4.43
N ALA A 123 21.14 12.15 -4.30
CA ALA A 123 21.83 12.54 -3.08
C ALA A 123 21.51 14.00 -2.72
N LYS A 124 21.46 14.32 -1.43
CA LYS A 124 21.06 15.63 -0.93
C LYS A 124 21.91 16.79 -1.49
N ASP A 125 23.18 16.54 -1.75
CA ASP A 125 24.15 17.47 -2.32
C ASP A 125 24.35 17.37 -3.83
N SER A 126 23.56 16.51 -4.51
CA SER A 126 23.60 16.35 -5.96
C SER A 126 23.20 17.64 -6.69
N SER A 127 23.86 17.90 -7.82
CA SER A 127 23.52 18.99 -8.75
C SER A 127 22.43 18.63 -9.76
N ILE A 128 21.89 17.41 -9.74
CA ILE A 128 20.82 16.98 -10.64
C ILE A 128 19.52 17.62 -10.19
N GLU A 129 18.89 18.45 -11.04
CA GLU A 129 17.66 19.17 -10.75
C GLU A 129 16.58 18.93 -11.83
N LYS A 130 16.93 18.35 -12.97
CA LYS A 130 16.05 18.11 -14.12
C LYS A 130 16.48 16.88 -14.92
N PHE A 131 15.60 16.37 -15.75
CA PHE A 131 15.88 15.16 -16.55
C PHE A 131 17.12 15.26 -17.45
N GLU A 132 17.40 16.45 -18.00
CA GLU A 132 18.56 16.66 -18.89
C GLU A 132 19.91 16.45 -18.15
N ASP A 133 19.95 16.65 -16.85
CA ASP A 133 21.16 16.47 -16.03
C ASP A 133 21.52 14.99 -15.84
N LEU A 134 20.59 14.07 -16.20
CA LEU A 134 20.79 12.62 -16.11
C LEU A 134 21.65 12.07 -17.25
N LYS A 135 22.01 12.87 -18.27
CA LYS A 135 22.77 12.40 -19.42
C LYS A 135 24.11 11.78 -18.99
N GLY A 136 24.32 10.52 -19.36
CA GLY A 136 25.53 9.76 -19.03
C GLY A 136 25.57 9.22 -17.59
N LYS A 137 24.53 9.47 -16.80
CA LYS A 137 24.38 9.08 -15.39
C LYS A 137 23.86 7.65 -15.23
N SER A 138 23.92 7.15 -13.99
CA SER A 138 23.33 5.87 -13.58
C SER A 138 22.09 6.11 -12.73
N VAL A 139 21.01 5.37 -13.00
CA VAL A 139 19.74 5.44 -12.31
C VAL A 139 19.38 4.07 -11.75
N ALA A 140 19.29 3.97 -10.43
CA ALA A 140 18.92 2.75 -9.74
C ALA A 140 17.39 2.59 -9.70
N VAL A 141 16.89 1.37 -9.88
CA VAL A 141 15.47 1.03 -9.84
C VAL A 141 15.25 -0.29 -9.11
N LYS A 142 14.07 -0.45 -8.49
CA LYS A 142 13.66 -1.72 -7.91
C LYS A 142 13.04 -2.62 -9.00
N ASN A 143 13.44 -3.90 -9.00
CA ASN A 143 12.96 -4.89 -9.97
C ASN A 143 11.42 -4.98 -9.99
N GLY A 144 10.83 -5.01 -11.19
CA GLY A 144 9.38 -5.18 -11.39
C GLY A 144 8.48 -4.09 -10.78
N ALA A 145 9.05 -3.03 -10.17
CA ALA A 145 8.29 -1.92 -9.62
C ALA A 145 7.87 -0.91 -10.70
N ALA A 146 6.87 -0.07 -10.41
CA ALA A 146 6.42 0.98 -11.33
C ALA A 146 7.53 2.01 -11.64
N GLY A 147 8.41 2.29 -10.67
CA GLY A 147 9.58 3.15 -10.85
C GLY A 147 10.55 2.65 -11.92
N MET A 148 10.72 1.32 -12.06
CA MET A 148 11.54 0.74 -13.12
C MET A 148 10.94 1.03 -14.52
N ASP A 149 9.64 0.91 -14.66
CA ASP A 149 8.97 1.20 -15.95
C ASP A 149 9.08 2.68 -16.30
N PHE A 150 8.85 3.56 -15.30
CA PHE A 150 8.99 4.99 -15.48
C PHE A 150 10.42 5.38 -15.88
N ALA A 151 11.44 4.87 -15.20
CA ALA A 151 12.83 5.08 -15.57
C ALA A 151 13.12 4.54 -16.98
N ASN A 152 12.68 3.34 -17.31
CA ASN A 152 12.92 2.74 -18.64
C ASN A 152 12.24 3.52 -19.76
N SER A 153 11.08 4.14 -19.52
CA SER A 153 10.38 4.96 -20.53
C SER A 153 11.14 6.22 -20.92
N LEU A 154 12.03 6.70 -20.05
CA LEU A 154 12.75 7.97 -20.22
C LEU A 154 14.24 7.80 -20.55
N LYS A 155 14.84 6.61 -20.33
CA LYS A 155 16.30 6.39 -20.42
C LYS A 155 16.90 6.76 -21.77
N ASP A 156 16.24 6.42 -22.86
CA ASP A 156 16.75 6.68 -24.20
C ASP A 156 16.65 8.17 -24.57
N LYS A 157 15.60 8.84 -24.10
CA LYS A 157 15.38 10.28 -24.30
C LYS A 157 16.44 11.13 -23.59
N TYR A 158 16.80 10.75 -22.35
CA TYR A 158 17.71 11.54 -21.51
C TYR A 158 19.13 10.94 -21.41
N GLY A 159 19.35 9.75 -21.97
CA GLY A 159 20.69 9.17 -22.16
C GLY A 159 21.36 8.69 -20.88
N TYR A 160 20.62 8.11 -19.94
CA TYR A 160 21.15 7.48 -18.73
C TYR A 160 21.10 5.95 -18.79
N LYS A 161 21.80 5.29 -17.86
CA LYS A 161 21.80 3.84 -17.69
C LYS A 161 20.95 3.44 -16.51
N VAL A 162 20.27 2.30 -16.57
CA VAL A 162 19.48 1.77 -15.49
C VAL A 162 20.22 0.60 -14.82
N THR A 163 20.28 0.61 -13.48
CA THR A 163 20.78 -0.48 -12.64
C THR A 163 19.63 -1.01 -11.78
N VAL A 164 19.45 -2.34 -11.76
CA VAL A 164 18.31 -2.98 -11.09
C VAL A 164 18.72 -3.53 -9.73
N PHE A 165 17.90 -3.29 -8.72
CA PHE A 165 18.03 -3.78 -7.35
C PHE A 165 16.82 -4.62 -6.96
N GLU A 166 16.99 -5.51 -6.00
CA GLU A 166 15.92 -6.38 -5.50
C GLU A 166 14.97 -5.64 -4.55
N ASP A 167 15.49 -4.72 -3.74
CA ASP A 167 14.72 -3.98 -2.75
C ASP A 167 15.06 -2.48 -2.70
N SER A 168 14.15 -1.67 -2.14
CA SER A 168 14.32 -0.23 -2.03
C SER A 168 15.45 0.19 -1.09
N PRO A 169 15.67 -0.43 0.09
CA PRO A 169 16.78 -0.08 0.98
C PRO A 169 18.16 -0.18 0.33
N THR A 170 18.44 -1.27 -0.39
CA THR A 170 19.74 -1.44 -1.09
C THR A 170 19.89 -0.45 -2.23
N MET A 171 18.81 -0.16 -2.96
CA MET A 171 18.75 0.87 -4.00
C MET A 171 19.09 2.27 -3.44
N TYR A 172 18.53 2.64 -2.28
CA TYR A 172 18.84 3.94 -1.65
C TYR A 172 20.30 4.03 -1.18
N GLN A 173 20.80 2.95 -0.60
CA GLN A 173 22.20 2.90 -0.16
C GLN A 173 23.18 3.09 -1.32
N ASP A 174 22.86 2.55 -2.48
CA ASP A 174 23.68 2.69 -3.69
C ASP A 174 23.80 4.16 -4.12
N VAL A 175 22.69 4.93 -4.05
CA VAL A 175 22.69 6.38 -4.32
C VAL A 175 23.42 7.16 -3.22
N VAL A 176 23.21 6.81 -1.94
CA VAL A 176 23.87 7.47 -0.80
C VAL A 176 25.40 7.28 -0.86
N LEU A 177 25.87 6.13 -1.32
CA LEU A 177 27.28 5.82 -1.50
C LEU A 177 27.88 6.41 -2.80
N GLY A 178 27.05 6.97 -3.69
CA GLY A 178 27.49 7.59 -4.94
C GLY A 178 27.82 6.59 -6.05
N ASN A 179 27.40 5.31 -5.92
CA ASN A 179 27.57 4.32 -6.98
C ASN A 179 26.53 4.53 -8.11
N SER A 180 25.30 4.88 -7.75
CA SER A 180 24.31 5.42 -8.68
C SER A 180 24.11 6.92 -8.43
N ASP A 181 23.86 7.68 -9.51
CA ASP A 181 23.66 9.13 -9.46
C ASP A 181 22.24 9.51 -9.00
N ALA A 182 21.28 8.63 -9.25
CA ALA A 182 19.88 8.78 -8.89
C ALA A 182 19.21 7.42 -8.66
N CYS A 183 18.04 7.41 -8.05
CA CYS A 183 17.11 6.27 -8.12
C CYS A 183 15.70 6.75 -8.47
N VAL A 184 14.81 5.81 -8.78
CA VAL A 184 13.39 6.08 -8.98
C VAL A 184 12.58 5.28 -7.98
N GLU A 185 11.70 5.97 -7.25
CA GLU A 185 10.86 5.38 -6.22
C GLU A 185 9.47 6.01 -6.24
N ASP A 186 8.51 5.36 -5.61
CA ASP A 186 7.19 5.93 -5.38
C ASP A 186 7.29 7.12 -4.40
N THR A 187 6.73 8.25 -4.78
CA THR A 187 6.87 9.52 -4.05
C THR A 187 6.52 9.42 -2.56
N PRO A 188 5.39 8.79 -2.15
CA PRO A 188 5.06 8.68 -0.74
C PRO A 188 6.07 7.84 0.04
N ILE A 189 6.71 6.87 -0.60
CA ILE A 189 7.70 5.99 0.01
C ILE A 189 8.98 6.76 0.31
N ILE A 190 9.55 7.38 -0.71
CA ILE A 190 10.81 8.10 -0.52
C ILE A 190 10.64 9.36 0.33
N ALA A 191 9.52 10.08 0.23
CA ALA A 191 9.24 11.22 1.09
C ALA A 191 9.20 10.82 2.57
N SER A 192 8.54 9.69 2.89
CA SER A 192 8.52 9.13 4.24
C SER A 192 9.93 8.72 4.71
N ASN A 193 10.73 8.05 3.87
CA ASN A 193 12.08 7.63 4.24
C ASN A 193 13.03 8.83 4.44
N ILE A 194 12.95 9.87 3.62
CA ILE A 194 13.72 11.10 3.82
C ILE A 194 13.34 11.77 5.15
N LYS A 195 12.05 11.87 5.47
CA LYS A 195 11.54 12.51 6.68
C LYS A 195 11.86 11.69 7.94
N GLU A 196 11.48 10.43 7.97
CA GLU A 196 11.48 9.59 9.17
C GLU A 196 12.80 8.84 9.36
N ALA A 197 13.35 8.22 8.30
CA ALA A 197 14.65 7.56 8.35
C ALA A 197 15.84 8.51 8.14
N LYS A 198 15.56 9.80 7.88
CA LYS A 198 16.57 10.86 7.68
C LYS A 198 17.59 10.51 6.60
N LEU A 199 17.15 9.86 5.53
CA LEU A 199 18.02 9.55 4.42
C LEU A 199 18.60 10.85 3.82
N PRO A 200 19.91 10.91 3.52
CA PRO A 200 20.54 12.08 2.92
C PRO A 200 20.26 12.18 1.41
N LEU A 201 18.98 12.11 1.06
CA LEU A 201 18.45 12.17 -0.30
C LEU A 201 17.53 13.38 -0.45
N LYS A 202 17.26 13.78 -1.69
CA LYS A 202 16.27 14.80 -2.06
C LYS A 202 15.48 14.39 -3.30
N ILE A 203 14.29 14.97 -3.44
CA ILE A 203 13.42 14.84 -4.60
C ILE A 203 13.55 16.13 -5.42
N PRO A 204 14.15 16.12 -6.62
CA PRO A 204 14.14 17.26 -7.51
C PRO A 204 12.71 17.55 -8.01
N ALA A 205 12.32 18.82 -8.05
CA ALA A 205 10.96 19.20 -8.49
C ALA A 205 10.74 18.93 -9.98
N GLY A 206 9.57 18.43 -10.34
CA GLY A 206 9.17 18.21 -11.74
C GLY A 206 9.78 16.97 -12.39
N MET A 207 10.40 16.07 -11.62
CA MET A 207 10.95 14.80 -12.11
C MET A 207 10.07 13.61 -11.66
N GLU A 208 8.75 13.75 -11.80
CA GLU A 208 7.78 12.74 -11.38
C GLU A 208 6.84 12.31 -12.52
N SER A 209 6.27 11.12 -12.37
CA SER A 209 5.28 10.55 -13.28
C SER A 209 3.88 11.13 -13.02
N GLU A 210 2.95 10.83 -13.93
CA GLU A 210 1.52 10.92 -13.62
C GLU A 210 1.16 9.90 -12.51
N GLY A 211 0.26 10.29 -11.61
CA GLY A 211 -0.16 9.42 -10.53
C GLY A 211 -0.98 8.22 -11.00
N ALA A 212 -0.81 7.09 -10.33
CA ALA A 212 -1.62 5.89 -10.54
C ALA A 212 -2.02 5.27 -9.19
N PRO A 213 -3.19 4.60 -9.10
CA PRO A 213 -3.64 4.03 -7.85
C PRO A 213 -2.89 2.73 -7.49
N TYR A 214 -2.69 2.51 -6.19
CA TYR A 214 -2.38 1.18 -5.66
C TYR A 214 -3.65 0.35 -5.52
N GLY A 215 -3.55 -0.96 -5.74
CA GLY A 215 -4.63 -1.91 -5.58
C GLY A 215 -4.20 -3.17 -4.83
N PHE A 216 -5.16 -3.77 -4.15
CA PHE A 216 -5.06 -5.15 -3.69
C PHE A 216 -5.21 -6.06 -4.92
N ALA A 217 -4.38 -7.08 -5.06
CA ALA A 217 -4.35 -7.88 -6.27
C ALA A 217 -4.49 -9.37 -6.00
N ILE A 218 -5.23 -10.05 -6.88
CA ILE A 218 -5.21 -11.50 -7.03
C ILE A 218 -4.69 -11.84 -8.43
N MET A 219 -4.14 -13.05 -8.62
CA MET A 219 -3.68 -13.54 -9.92
C MET A 219 -4.36 -14.86 -10.31
N ASN A 220 -5.42 -15.22 -9.59
CA ASN A 220 -6.23 -16.39 -9.88
C ASN A 220 -7.70 -16.08 -9.59
N ALA A 221 -8.55 -16.20 -10.60
CA ALA A 221 -9.98 -15.92 -10.49
C ALA A 221 -10.72 -16.76 -9.42
N LYS A 222 -10.15 -17.90 -8.97
CA LYS A 222 -10.69 -18.66 -7.81
C LYS A 222 -10.75 -17.86 -6.52
N ASN A 223 -9.95 -16.79 -6.42
CA ASN A 223 -9.86 -15.90 -5.25
C ASN A 223 -10.74 -14.65 -5.39
N GLN A 224 -11.66 -14.61 -6.39
CA GLN A 224 -12.55 -13.47 -6.64
C GLN A 224 -13.36 -13.09 -5.39
N GLU A 225 -13.80 -14.08 -4.61
CA GLU A 225 -14.51 -13.84 -3.33
C GLU A 225 -13.71 -12.93 -2.39
N LEU A 226 -12.39 -13.16 -2.28
CA LEU A 226 -11.52 -12.33 -1.44
C LEU A 226 -11.43 -10.90 -1.98
N LEU A 227 -11.31 -10.74 -3.29
CA LEU A 227 -11.26 -9.43 -3.94
C LEU A 227 -12.57 -8.66 -3.75
N ASP A 228 -13.70 -9.33 -3.89
CA ASP A 228 -15.03 -8.73 -3.68
C ASP A 228 -15.23 -8.29 -2.22
N MET A 229 -14.79 -9.12 -1.25
CA MET A 229 -14.77 -8.75 0.16
C MET A 229 -13.85 -7.55 0.40
N PHE A 230 -12.67 -7.51 -0.23
CA PHE A 230 -11.76 -6.38 -0.09
C PHE A 230 -12.40 -5.08 -0.60
N ASN A 231 -12.97 -5.06 -1.80
CA ASN A 231 -13.63 -3.89 -2.36
C ASN A 231 -14.79 -3.40 -1.50
N LYS A 232 -15.64 -4.32 -1.04
CA LYS A 232 -16.77 -3.98 -0.16
C LYS A 232 -16.30 -3.42 1.18
N GLY A 233 -15.31 -4.04 1.80
CA GLY A 233 -14.72 -3.58 3.04
C GLY A 233 -14.05 -2.21 2.88
N LEU A 234 -13.30 -2.00 1.80
CA LEU A 234 -12.67 -0.72 1.46
C LEU A 234 -13.72 0.40 1.35
N ALA A 235 -14.84 0.14 0.66
CA ALA A 235 -15.93 1.10 0.56
C ALA A 235 -16.53 1.44 1.94
N ASN A 236 -16.75 0.43 2.79
CA ASN A 236 -17.30 0.59 4.13
C ASN A 236 -16.38 1.41 5.04
N ILE A 237 -15.07 1.07 5.08
CA ILE A 237 -14.11 1.79 5.94
C ILE A 237 -13.84 3.23 5.44
N ARG A 238 -14.04 3.50 4.16
CA ARG A 238 -14.05 4.87 3.62
C ARG A 238 -15.26 5.64 4.13
N ALA A 239 -16.44 5.06 4.03
CA ALA A 239 -17.69 5.68 4.44
C ALA A 239 -17.76 5.99 5.94
N ASN A 240 -17.18 5.12 6.79
CA ASN A 240 -17.19 5.30 8.25
C ASN A 240 -15.98 6.09 8.80
N GLY A 241 -15.08 6.56 7.95
CA GLY A 241 -13.91 7.36 8.30
C GLY A 241 -12.72 6.57 8.85
N THR A 242 -12.77 5.25 8.93
CA THR A 242 -11.65 4.40 9.39
C THR A 242 -10.46 4.51 8.42
N TYR A 243 -10.73 4.51 7.12
CA TYR A 243 -9.70 4.71 6.09
C TYR A 243 -8.90 6.00 6.33
N GLN A 244 -9.57 7.13 6.56
CA GLN A 244 -8.89 8.39 6.79
C GLN A 244 -8.03 8.37 8.06
N LYS A 245 -8.50 7.73 9.13
CA LYS A 245 -7.73 7.56 10.37
C LYS A 245 -6.45 6.75 10.15
N ILE A 246 -6.51 5.73 9.29
CA ILE A 246 -5.33 4.94 8.92
C ILE A 246 -4.32 5.82 8.18
N LEU A 247 -4.75 6.58 7.17
CA LEU A 247 -3.85 7.49 6.45
C LEU A 247 -3.24 8.54 7.38
N ASP A 248 -4.05 9.16 8.24
CA ASP A 248 -3.60 10.19 9.18
C ASP A 248 -2.54 9.68 10.16
N LYS A 249 -2.63 8.42 10.56
CA LYS A 249 -1.67 7.77 11.46
C LYS A 249 -0.26 7.68 10.89
N TYR A 250 -0.12 7.55 9.57
CA TYR A 250 1.15 7.29 8.90
C TYR A 250 1.67 8.45 8.05
N LEU A 251 0.81 9.39 7.65
CA LEU A 251 1.17 10.47 6.71
C LEU A 251 1.22 11.86 7.36
N LYS A 252 0.68 12.02 8.56
CA LYS A 252 0.75 13.28 9.35
C LYS A 252 1.85 13.20 10.40
#